data_3205b03f8f53a0aab562a2e324e8cacb
#
_entry.id   3205b03f8f53a0aab562a2e324e8cacb
#
_cell.length_a   1.000
_cell.length_b   1.000
_cell.length_c   1.000
_cell.angle_alpha   90.00
_cell.angle_beta   90.00
_cell.angle_gamma   90.00
#
_symmetry.space_group_name_H-M   'P 1'
#
loop_
_entity.id
_entity.type
_entity.pdbx_description
1 polymer ?
#
loop_
_entity_poly.entity_id
_entity_poly.type
_entity_poly.pdbx_seq_one_letter_code
_entity_poly.pdbx_strand_id
1 'polypeptide(L)'
;MNKVFLKGNVGQDPRITDFENGGKVAQFTLATTERGFTTRDGRQIPDVTDWHNIVVKQTGLAGVCQQYVKKGTPLLIVGKIRTREYQDNAGQTRYVTEIIVDEMELLGGKKPEQAPAPAPDYTPGGYTPTVYDDMPV
;
A
#
# COMPACT_ATOMS: atom_id res chain seq x y z
N MET A 1 16.65 15.23 -4.61
CA MET A 1 16.31 13.80 -4.66
C MET A 1 14.92 13.57 -4.12
N ASN A 2 14.11 12.74 -4.78
CA ASN A 2 12.74 12.47 -4.33
C ASN A 2 12.57 10.96 -4.43
N LYS A 3 12.66 10.27 -3.32
CA LYS A 3 12.62 8.83 -3.31
C LYS A 3 12.01 8.35 -2.02
N VAL A 4 11.14 7.38 -2.12
CA VAL A 4 10.51 6.86 -0.92
C VAL A 4 10.50 5.35 -1.00
N PHE A 5 10.66 4.71 0.14
CA PHE A 5 10.65 3.27 0.25
C PHE A 5 9.55 2.90 1.25
N LEU A 6 8.63 2.08 0.85
CA LEU A 6 7.53 1.70 1.71
C LEU A 6 7.35 0.19 1.71
N LYS A 7 7.10 -0.37 2.87
CA LYS A 7 6.84 -1.77 2.99
C LYS A 7 5.56 -1.88 3.78
N GLY A 8 4.58 -2.51 3.26
CA GLY A 8 3.29 -2.61 3.94
C GLY A 8 2.35 -3.54 3.23
N ASN A 9 1.08 -3.42 3.56
CA ASN A 9 0.08 -4.31 3.01
C ASN A 9 -0.96 -3.53 2.24
N VAL A 10 -1.42 -4.12 1.15
CA VAL A 10 -2.37 -3.46 0.28
C VAL A 10 -3.71 -3.35 0.98
N GLY A 11 -4.30 -2.18 0.93
CA GLY A 11 -5.54 -1.93 1.65
C GLY A 11 -6.79 -2.29 0.90
N GLN A 12 -6.70 -2.35 -0.41
CA GLN A 12 -7.86 -2.73 -1.19
C GLN A 12 -7.39 -3.22 -2.54
N ASP A 13 -8.22 -3.96 -3.22
CA ASP A 13 -7.84 -4.48 -4.53
C ASP A 13 -7.52 -3.32 -5.45
N PRO A 14 -6.49 -3.43 -6.26
CA PRO A 14 -6.12 -2.33 -7.14
C PRO A 14 -7.19 -2.02 -8.16
N ARG A 15 -7.33 -0.74 -8.43
CA ARG A 15 -8.22 -0.33 -9.48
C ARG A 15 -7.37 -0.19 -10.73
N ILE A 16 -7.74 -0.87 -11.80
CA ILE A 16 -6.96 -0.86 -13.02
C ILE A 16 -7.68 -0.05 -14.06
N THR A 17 -6.94 0.85 -14.70
CA THR A 17 -7.49 1.65 -15.78
C THR A 17 -6.74 1.27 -17.05
N ASP A 18 -7.46 0.89 -18.07
CA ASP A 18 -6.87 0.54 -19.35
C ASP A 18 -7.10 1.67 -20.32
N PHE A 19 -6.05 2.04 -21.05
CA PHE A 19 -6.18 3.12 -22.01
C PHE A 19 -6.20 2.56 -23.42
N GLU A 20 -6.72 3.35 -24.33
CA GLU A 20 -6.88 2.86 -25.68
C GLU A 20 -5.59 2.50 -26.33
N ASN A 21 -4.52 3.13 -25.95
CA ASN A 21 -3.25 2.82 -26.58
C ASN A 21 -2.59 1.60 -25.97
N GLY A 22 -3.28 0.87 -25.17
CA GLY A 22 -2.69 -0.31 -24.55
C GLY A 22 -2.05 -0.07 -23.22
N GLY A 23 -2.03 1.15 -22.75
CA GLY A 23 -1.43 1.43 -21.45
C GLY A 23 -2.32 1.01 -20.32
N LYS A 24 -1.74 0.84 -19.16
CA LYS A 24 -2.44 0.45 -17.98
C LYS A 24 -1.93 1.22 -16.79
N VAL A 25 -2.82 1.59 -15.89
CA VAL A 25 -2.42 2.24 -14.65
C VAL A 25 -3.13 1.55 -13.52
N ALA A 26 -2.44 1.28 -12.43
CA ALA A 26 -3.05 0.66 -11.26
C ALA A 26 -3.01 1.64 -10.11
N GLN A 27 -4.05 1.67 -9.33
CA GLN A 27 -4.13 2.52 -8.14
C GLN A 27 -4.62 1.73 -6.97
N PHE A 28 -3.99 1.88 -5.84
CA PHE A 28 -4.44 1.22 -4.62
C PHE A 28 -3.87 1.95 -3.42
N THR A 29 -4.23 1.53 -2.23
CA THR A 29 -3.67 2.11 -1.02
C THR A 29 -2.75 1.09 -0.39
N LEU A 30 -1.73 1.56 0.28
CA LEU A 30 -0.80 0.70 0.99
C LEU A 30 -0.76 1.16 2.44
N ALA A 31 -0.92 0.25 3.36
CA ALA A 31 -0.90 0.58 4.78
C ALA A 31 0.46 0.26 5.34
N THR A 32 1.10 1.24 5.93
CA THR A 32 2.35 0.99 6.65
C THR A 32 2.06 1.22 8.12
N THR A 33 2.57 0.37 8.96
CA THR A 33 2.28 0.46 10.38
C THR A 33 3.55 0.52 11.19
N GLU A 34 3.57 1.45 12.13
CA GLU A 34 4.65 1.56 13.04
C GLU A 34 4.16 0.95 14.31
N ARG A 35 4.88 -0.03 14.86
CA ARG A 35 4.41 -0.71 16.02
C ARG A 35 4.50 0.12 17.24
N GLY A 36 3.51 0.07 18.05
CA GLY A 36 3.53 0.74 19.34
C GLY A 36 4.41 0.02 20.32
N PHE A 37 4.56 0.57 21.48
CA PHE A 37 5.41 -0.03 22.49
C PHE A 37 5.03 0.53 23.86
N THR A 38 5.63 -0.01 24.90
CA THR A 38 5.39 0.46 26.25
C THR A 38 6.65 1.18 26.70
N THR A 39 6.49 2.39 27.16
CA THR A 39 7.63 3.17 27.59
C THR A 39 8.09 2.70 28.95
N ARG A 40 9.27 3.16 29.39
CA ARG A 40 9.78 2.76 30.65
C ARG A 40 8.90 3.16 31.78
N ASP A 41 8.20 4.27 31.68
CA ASP A 41 7.35 4.70 32.76
C ASP A 41 5.96 4.14 32.63
N GLY A 42 5.75 3.16 31.79
CA GLY A 42 4.48 2.45 31.77
C GLY A 42 3.45 2.97 30.83
N ARG A 43 3.75 3.98 30.04
CA ARG A 43 2.77 4.46 29.11
C ARG A 43 2.74 3.57 27.90
N GLN A 44 1.55 3.36 27.37
CA GLN A 44 1.42 2.54 26.18
C GLN A 44 1.31 3.42 24.98
N ILE A 45 2.18 3.23 24.00
CA ILE A 45 2.14 3.97 22.76
C ILE A 45 1.50 3.06 21.74
N PRO A 46 0.39 3.45 21.15
CA PRO A 46 -0.32 2.55 20.23
C PRO A 46 0.36 2.44 18.86
N ASP A 47 -0.05 1.48 18.10
CA ASP A 47 0.39 1.36 16.72
C ASP A 47 -0.13 2.53 15.93
N VAL A 48 0.63 2.94 14.94
CA VAL A 48 0.20 4.00 14.05
C VAL A 48 0.22 3.47 12.64
N THR A 49 -0.90 3.55 11.95
CA THR A 49 -1.00 3.09 10.57
C THR A 49 -1.25 4.27 9.66
N ASP A 50 -0.44 4.38 8.63
CA ASP A 50 -0.63 5.41 7.64
C ASP A 50 -1.05 4.77 6.33
N TRP A 51 -1.95 5.42 5.62
CA TRP A 51 -2.44 4.90 4.36
C TRP A 51 -1.88 5.75 3.24
N HIS A 52 -1.20 5.12 2.30
CA HIS A 52 -0.54 5.84 1.22
C HIS A 52 -1.25 5.56 -0.09
N ASN A 53 -1.43 6.58 -0.90
CA ASN A 53 -2.06 6.41 -2.21
C ASN A 53 -0.97 6.02 -3.19
N ILE A 54 -1.12 4.87 -3.80
CA ILE A 54 -0.09 4.31 -4.68
C ILE A 54 -0.59 4.33 -6.11
N VAL A 55 0.25 4.80 -7.01
CA VAL A 55 -0.08 4.85 -8.42
C VAL A 55 1.03 4.16 -9.20
N VAL A 56 0.67 3.16 -9.98
CA VAL A 56 1.62 2.42 -10.80
C VAL A 56 1.32 2.78 -12.24
N LYS A 57 2.19 3.60 -12.83
CA LYS A 57 1.97 4.05 -14.18
C LYS A 57 2.64 3.21 -15.25
N GLN A 58 3.57 2.40 -14.88
CA GLN A 58 4.25 1.56 -15.85
C GLN A 58 3.33 0.42 -16.22
N THR A 59 3.06 0.27 -17.50
CA THR A 59 2.11 -0.73 -17.97
C THR A 59 2.48 -2.13 -17.49
N GLY A 60 3.72 -2.47 -17.55
CA GLY A 60 4.13 -3.81 -17.12
C GLY A 60 3.87 -4.06 -15.66
N LEU A 61 4.21 -3.08 -14.82
CA LEU A 61 3.97 -3.26 -13.40
C LEU A 61 2.49 -3.21 -13.09
N ALA A 62 1.74 -2.39 -13.80
CA ALA A 62 0.29 -2.35 -13.57
C ALA A 62 -0.32 -3.71 -13.92
N GLY A 63 0.22 -4.38 -14.92
CA GLY A 63 -0.24 -5.72 -15.24
C GLY A 63 0.05 -6.71 -14.12
N VAL A 64 1.20 -6.58 -13.49
CA VAL A 64 1.52 -7.43 -12.36
C VAL A 64 0.54 -7.14 -11.22
N CYS A 65 0.20 -5.87 -11.01
CA CYS A 65 -0.76 -5.56 -9.98
C CYS A 65 -2.11 -6.19 -10.29
N GLN A 66 -2.51 -6.16 -11.53
CA GLN A 66 -3.78 -6.71 -11.90
C GLN A 66 -3.83 -8.22 -11.63
N GLN A 67 -2.74 -8.88 -11.86
CA GLN A 67 -2.71 -10.30 -11.71
C GLN A 67 -2.43 -10.80 -10.32
N TYR A 68 -1.56 -10.15 -9.60
CA TYR A 68 -1.08 -10.71 -8.36
C TYR A 68 -1.34 -9.88 -7.10
N VAL A 69 -1.70 -8.63 -7.22
CA VAL A 69 -1.88 -7.80 -6.05
C VAL A 69 -3.34 -7.74 -5.64
N LYS A 70 -3.60 -8.04 -4.38
CA LYS A 70 -4.95 -8.00 -3.86
C LYS A 70 -4.94 -7.41 -2.50
N LYS A 71 -6.08 -7.16 -1.94
CA LYS A 71 -6.17 -6.64 -0.60
C LYS A 71 -5.40 -7.57 0.32
N GLY A 72 -4.56 -7.01 1.13
CA GLY A 72 -3.77 -7.77 2.08
C GLY A 72 -2.39 -8.20 1.59
N THR A 73 -2.10 -8.04 0.34
CA THR A 73 -0.82 -8.48 -0.20
C THR A 73 0.32 -7.65 0.35
N PRO A 74 1.37 -8.26 0.87
CA PRO A 74 2.50 -7.48 1.35
C PRO A 74 3.39 -7.07 0.19
N LEU A 75 3.79 -5.83 0.18
CA LEU A 75 4.58 -5.28 -0.91
C LEU A 75 5.70 -4.39 -0.41
N LEU A 76 6.77 -4.34 -1.16
CA LEU A 76 7.81 -3.35 -0.97
C LEU A 76 7.74 -2.44 -2.18
N ILE A 77 7.63 -1.16 -1.98
CA ILE A 77 7.51 -0.21 -3.05
C ILE A 77 8.61 0.82 -2.97
N VAL A 78 9.21 1.12 -4.11
CA VAL A 78 10.18 2.19 -4.22
C VAL A 78 9.62 3.15 -5.24
N GLY A 79 9.54 4.41 -4.89
CA GLY A 79 8.97 5.39 -5.81
C GLY A 79 9.28 6.79 -5.39
N LYS A 80 8.46 7.71 -5.83
CA LYS A 80 8.64 9.09 -5.48
C LYS A 80 7.32 9.70 -5.05
N ILE A 81 7.39 10.72 -4.25
CA ILE A 81 6.21 11.39 -3.75
C ILE A 81 5.83 12.47 -4.73
N ARG A 82 4.57 12.54 -5.07
CA ARG A 82 4.11 13.54 -5.99
C ARG A 82 2.80 14.12 -5.48
N THR A 83 2.68 15.42 -5.48
CA THR A 83 1.44 16.08 -5.10
C THR A 83 0.86 16.74 -6.34
N ARG A 84 -0.40 16.54 -6.58
CA ARG A 84 -1.05 17.17 -7.72
C ARG A 84 -2.35 17.82 -7.29
N GLU A 85 -2.82 18.75 -8.09
CA GLU A 85 -4.05 19.41 -7.83
C GLU A 85 -5.14 18.80 -8.65
N TYR A 86 -6.34 18.81 -8.16
CA TYR A 86 -7.48 18.39 -8.95
C TYR A 86 -8.69 19.15 -8.45
N GLN A 87 -9.77 19.16 -9.24
CA GLN A 87 -10.98 19.82 -8.82
C GLN A 87 -12.00 18.80 -8.47
N ASP A 88 -12.65 18.99 -7.33
CA ASP A 88 -13.64 18.01 -6.92
C ASP A 88 -14.97 18.35 -7.56
N ASN A 89 -16.00 17.62 -7.21
CA ASN A 89 -17.29 17.81 -7.81
C ASN A 89 -17.88 19.15 -7.52
N ALA A 90 -17.45 19.79 -6.49
CA ALA A 90 -17.97 21.10 -6.15
C ALA A 90 -17.15 22.20 -6.80
N GLY A 91 -16.19 21.86 -7.62
CA GLY A 91 -15.36 22.85 -8.26
C GLY A 91 -14.24 23.39 -7.41
N GLN A 92 -14.02 22.84 -6.25
CA GLN A 92 -12.99 23.34 -5.40
C GLN A 92 -11.68 22.68 -5.69
N THR A 93 -10.60 23.43 -5.61
CA THR A 93 -9.27 22.88 -5.85
C THR A 93 -8.82 22.08 -4.66
N ARG A 94 -8.40 20.89 -4.90
CA ARG A 94 -7.89 20.02 -3.87
C ARG A 94 -6.56 19.47 -4.26
N TYR A 95 -5.80 18.99 -3.26
CA TYR A 95 -4.49 18.44 -3.52
C TYR A 95 -4.46 17.00 -3.05
N VAL A 96 -3.77 16.15 -3.76
CA VAL A 96 -3.63 14.78 -3.34
C VAL A 96 -2.16 14.42 -3.46
N THR A 97 -1.65 13.72 -2.46
CA THR A 97 -0.27 13.26 -2.45
C THR A 97 -0.27 11.78 -2.76
N GLU A 98 0.51 11.41 -3.73
CA GLU A 98 0.55 10.04 -4.21
C GLU A 98 1.99 9.56 -4.28
N ILE A 99 2.17 8.25 -4.24
CA ILE A 99 3.48 7.65 -4.44
C ILE A 99 3.45 7.05 -5.84
N ILE A 100 4.33 7.52 -6.70
CA ILE A 100 4.42 7.00 -8.06
C ILE A 100 5.48 5.91 -8.02
N VAL A 101 5.12 4.71 -8.36
CA VAL A 101 5.97 3.56 -8.19
C VAL A 101 7.02 3.44 -9.28
N ASP A 102 8.26 3.27 -8.89
CA ASP A 102 9.33 2.98 -9.82
C ASP A 102 9.63 1.50 -9.80
N GLU A 103 9.61 0.89 -8.62
CA GLU A 103 9.89 -0.53 -8.48
C GLU A 103 8.98 -1.12 -7.44
N MET A 104 8.63 -2.37 -7.59
CA MET A 104 7.74 -3.01 -6.66
C MET A 104 8.16 -4.46 -6.51
N GLU A 105 8.09 -4.96 -5.30
CA GLU A 105 8.43 -6.33 -5.05
C GLU A 105 7.34 -6.96 -4.23
N LEU A 106 6.86 -8.13 -4.68
CA LEU A 106 5.84 -8.83 -3.93
C LEU A 106 6.52 -9.66 -2.87
N LEU A 107 6.10 -9.49 -1.66
CA LEU A 107 6.71 -10.21 -0.55
C LEU A 107 5.81 -11.36 -0.13
N GLY A 108 6.39 -12.36 0.32
CA GLY A 108 5.68 -13.47 0.86
C GLY A 108 4.66 -14.14 0.04
N GLY A 109 4.72 -14.01 -1.13
CA GLY A 109 3.73 -14.58 -1.86
C GLY A 109 3.68 -15.94 -2.20
N LYS A 110 4.50 -16.75 -1.78
CA LYS A 110 4.49 -18.00 -2.20
C LYS A 110 3.51 -18.84 -1.64
N LYS A 111 2.96 -18.68 -0.69
CA LYS A 111 2.16 -19.56 -0.15
C LYS A 111 0.85 -19.12 -0.24
N PRO A 112 0.32 -19.06 -1.17
CA PRO A 112 -0.92 -18.61 -1.35
C PRO A 112 -1.92 -19.29 -0.55
N GLU A 113 -1.84 -20.39 -0.47
CA GLU A 113 -2.80 -21.05 0.15
C GLU A 113 -3.03 -20.64 1.47
N GLN A 114 -2.15 -20.37 2.13
CA GLN A 114 -2.36 -20.05 3.42
C GLN A 114 -2.82 -18.76 3.48
N ALA A 115 -2.66 -18.14 2.63
CA ALA A 115 -2.91 -16.85 2.69
C ALA A 115 -4.25 -16.64 3.19
N PRO A 116 -5.08 -17.29 2.89
CA PRO A 116 -6.34 -16.99 3.21
C PRO A 116 -6.57 -16.66 4.55
N ALA A 117 -6.10 -17.23 5.23
CA ALA A 117 -6.32 -17.05 6.49
C ALA A 117 -6.29 -15.72 6.95
N PRO A 118 -5.37 -15.20 6.90
CA PRO A 118 -5.17 -14.01 7.50
C PRO A 118 -5.98 -12.93 7.07
N ALA A 119 -6.21 -12.88 6.05
CA ALA A 119 -6.79 -11.80 5.57
C ALA A 119 -7.78 -11.24 6.42
N PRO A 120 -8.55 -11.89 6.83
CA PRO A 120 -9.55 -11.34 7.54
C PRO A 120 -9.19 -10.52 8.62
N ASP A 121 -8.32 -10.88 9.23
CA ASP A 121 -7.99 -10.22 10.31
C ASP A 121 -7.64 -8.94 10.05
N TYR A 122 -7.57 -8.56 9.06
CA TYR A 122 -7.17 -7.41 8.75
C TYR A 122 -8.00 -6.39 9.19
N THR A 123 -8.79 -6.56 10.10
CA THR A 123 -9.50 -5.54 10.52
C THR A 123 -8.70 -4.58 10.97
N PRO A 124 -9.01 -3.50 10.81
CA PRO A 124 -8.23 -2.46 11.09
C PRO A 124 -7.69 -2.52 12.36
N GLY A 125 -7.53 -2.48 12.99
CA GLY A 125 -6.95 -2.42 14.14
C GLY A 125 -6.18 -3.47 14.50
N GLY A 126 -6.55 -4.44 14.36
CA GLY A 126 -5.86 -5.39 14.90
C GLY A 126 -4.87 -6.03 14.21
N TYR A 127 -5.07 -6.34 13.14
CA TYR A 127 -4.24 -7.21 12.54
C TYR A 127 -2.95 -6.76 12.27
N THR A 128 -2.82 -5.62 12.22
CA THR A 128 -1.59 -5.19 11.85
C THR A 128 -0.53 -5.76 12.63
N PRO A 129 -0.62 -5.87 13.80
CA PRO A 129 0.47 -6.33 14.58
C PRO A 129 0.89 -7.66 14.12
N THR A 130 0.01 -8.44 13.82
CA THR A 130 0.38 -9.72 13.47
C THR A 130 1.21 -9.72 12.28
N VAL A 131 0.88 -8.99 11.37
CA VAL A 131 1.64 -9.00 10.19
C VAL A 131 3.01 -8.59 10.43
N TYR A 132 3.21 -7.64 11.25
CA TYR A 132 4.49 -7.21 11.43
C TYR A 132 5.33 -8.13 12.11
N ASP A 133 4.81 -8.91 12.91
CA ASP A 133 5.65 -9.83 13.58
C ASP A 133 6.27 -10.71 12.61
N ASP A 134 5.65 -11.00 11.58
CA ASP A 134 6.25 -11.88 10.69
C ASP A 134 7.24 -11.24 9.86
N MET A 135 7.36 -10.01 9.80
CA MET A 135 8.27 -9.44 9.00
C MET A 135 9.34 -9.03 9.75
N PRO A 136 10.24 -9.69 9.89
CA PRO A 136 11.37 -9.40 10.68
C PRO A 136 11.96 -8.24 10.18
N VAL A 137 11.83 -7.74 9.63
CA VAL A 137 12.40 -6.64 9.19
C VAL A 137 13.07 -6.48 8.66
#